data_59ceeb353b1edbc265ef2d5c68838dd1
#
_entry.id   59ceeb353b1edbc265ef2d5c68838dd1
#
_cell.length_a   1.000
_cell.length_b   1.000
_cell.length_c   1.000
_cell.angle_alpha   90.00
_cell.angle_beta   90.00
_cell.angle_gamma   90.00
#
_symmetry.space_group_name_H-M   'P 1'
#
loop_
_entity.id
_entity.type
_entity.pdbx_description
1 polymer ?
#
loop_
_entity_poly.entity_id
_entity_poly.type
_entity_poly.pdbx_seq_one_letter_code
_entity_poly.pdbx_strand_id
1 'polypeptide(L)'
;MSRARGSISQYLLIRALANAGVDEKDVNIGFVLPTDALSAFNAGKIEAWATFGIYQAFAEQQGARVLITGEGINTGLTFITASDQVLADPLKRKALSDVLQRFAKAFEWAQQNPDEYARVFAKVNDVPLDVSKRLRSWGDESLLPVEARDVQALQQVDDLFVEKKIFPHRVDVEKFTDTTVFTAVPLTVTQSQSTR
;
A
#
# COMPACT_ATOMS: atom_id res chain seq x y z
N MET A 1 7.19 -13.78 -9.44
CA MET A 1 5.72 -13.76 -9.68
C MET A 1 5.09 -12.53 -9.05
N SER A 2 3.99 -12.04 -9.60
CA SER A 2 3.24 -10.88 -9.11
C SER A 2 1.79 -11.26 -8.79
N ARG A 3 1.09 -10.49 -7.94
CA ARG A 3 -0.25 -10.80 -7.44
C ARG A 3 -1.33 -10.80 -8.52
N ALA A 4 -1.37 -9.75 -9.36
CA ALA A 4 -2.32 -9.59 -10.44
C ALA A 4 -1.73 -8.66 -11.51
N ARG A 5 -2.25 -8.76 -12.72
CA ARG A 5 -1.94 -7.79 -13.78
C ARG A 5 -2.46 -6.40 -13.36
N GLY A 6 -1.64 -5.37 -13.52
CA GLY A 6 -1.97 -4.01 -13.12
C GLY A 6 -1.89 -3.75 -11.60
N SER A 7 -1.24 -4.62 -10.83
CA SER A 7 -1.05 -4.42 -9.40
C SER A 7 0.23 -3.65 -9.08
N ILE A 8 0.29 -3.05 -7.88
CA ILE A 8 1.49 -2.39 -7.39
C ILE A 8 2.71 -3.35 -7.32
N SER A 9 2.48 -4.65 -7.08
CA SER A 9 3.54 -5.65 -7.12
C SER A 9 4.12 -5.81 -8.53
N GLN A 10 3.29 -5.72 -9.58
CA GLN A 10 3.77 -5.75 -10.95
C GLN A 10 4.54 -4.46 -11.28
N TYR A 11 4.05 -3.31 -10.82
CA TYR A 11 4.77 -2.04 -10.97
C TYR A 11 6.16 -2.11 -10.34
N LEU A 12 6.23 -2.57 -9.08
CA LEU A 12 7.49 -2.77 -8.37
C LEU A 12 8.43 -3.71 -9.15
N LEU A 13 7.93 -4.84 -9.62
CA LEU A 13 8.71 -5.83 -10.35
C LEU A 13 9.30 -5.23 -11.64
N ILE A 14 8.48 -4.57 -12.47
CA ILE A 14 8.93 -3.94 -13.72
C ILE A 14 10.03 -2.90 -13.45
N ARG A 15 9.81 -2.03 -12.46
CA ARG A 15 10.77 -1.00 -12.10
C ARG A 15 12.05 -1.58 -11.49
N ALA A 16 11.92 -2.62 -10.67
CA ALA A 16 13.08 -3.31 -10.08
C ALA A 16 13.95 -3.99 -11.15
N LEU A 17 13.35 -4.67 -12.12
CA LEU A 17 14.06 -5.27 -13.24
C LEU A 17 14.78 -4.21 -14.07
N ALA A 18 14.08 -3.11 -14.42
CA ALA A 18 14.67 -2.01 -15.16
C ALA A 18 15.86 -1.38 -14.43
N ASN A 19 15.75 -1.14 -13.13
CA ASN A 19 16.82 -0.60 -12.29
C ASN A 19 18.04 -1.55 -12.20
N ALA A 20 17.80 -2.86 -12.29
CA ALA A 20 18.84 -3.88 -12.30
C ALA A 20 19.43 -4.14 -13.72
N GLY A 21 18.93 -3.47 -14.75
CA GLY A 21 19.33 -3.70 -16.14
C GLY A 21 18.89 -5.05 -16.71
N VAL A 22 17.84 -5.67 -16.11
CA VAL A 22 17.29 -6.96 -16.56
C VAL A 22 16.08 -6.69 -17.44
N ASP A 23 16.08 -7.26 -18.64
CA ASP A 23 14.93 -7.16 -19.54
C ASP A 23 13.79 -8.09 -19.09
N GLU A 24 12.56 -7.60 -19.13
CA GLU A 24 11.37 -8.39 -18.76
C GLU A 24 11.22 -9.70 -19.57
N LYS A 25 11.73 -9.72 -20.82
CA LYS A 25 11.72 -10.93 -21.67
C LYS A 25 12.67 -12.03 -21.20
N ASP A 26 13.67 -11.67 -20.36
CA ASP A 26 14.66 -12.61 -19.83
C ASP A 26 14.16 -13.30 -18.54
N VAL A 27 12.96 -12.94 -18.06
CA VAL A 27 12.34 -13.50 -16.87
C VAL A 27 10.96 -14.07 -17.18
N ASN A 28 10.60 -15.16 -16.51
CA ASN A 28 9.27 -15.74 -16.62
C ASN A 28 8.33 -15.16 -15.53
N ILE A 29 7.53 -14.16 -15.90
CA ILE A 29 6.61 -13.49 -14.98
C ILE A 29 5.28 -14.21 -14.94
N GLY A 30 4.93 -14.79 -13.79
CA GLY A 30 3.63 -15.40 -13.54
C GLY A 30 2.75 -14.55 -12.62
N PHE A 31 1.43 -14.67 -12.80
CA PHE A 31 0.43 -13.98 -11.97
C PHE A 31 -0.41 -15.03 -11.26
N VAL A 32 -0.39 -15.01 -9.93
CA VAL A 32 -1.09 -15.98 -9.08
C VAL A 32 -1.67 -15.29 -7.85
N LEU A 33 -2.64 -15.90 -7.20
CA LEU A 33 -3.17 -15.42 -5.93
C LEU A 33 -2.08 -15.45 -4.84
N PRO A 34 -2.11 -14.54 -3.87
CA PRO A 34 -1.06 -14.46 -2.85
C PRO A 34 -0.87 -15.72 -2.03
N THR A 35 -1.94 -16.43 -1.70
CA THR A 35 -1.91 -17.72 -0.98
C THR A 35 -1.21 -18.81 -1.77
N ASP A 36 -1.50 -18.88 -3.06
CA ASP A 36 -0.88 -19.86 -3.97
C ASP A 36 0.59 -19.51 -4.22
N ALA A 37 0.87 -18.19 -4.35
CA ALA A 37 2.23 -17.68 -4.49
C ALA A 37 3.09 -18.03 -3.26
N LEU A 38 2.57 -17.84 -2.04
CA LEU A 38 3.27 -18.18 -0.81
C LEU A 38 3.60 -19.68 -0.77
N SER A 39 2.62 -20.53 -1.08
CA SER A 39 2.81 -21.98 -1.11
C SER A 39 3.84 -22.39 -2.15
N ALA A 40 3.78 -21.83 -3.37
CA ALA A 40 4.72 -22.13 -4.44
C ALA A 40 6.13 -21.60 -4.14
N PHE A 41 6.25 -20.43 -3.50
CA PHE A 41 7.53 -19.86 -3.08
C PHE A 41 8.20 -20.73 -2.04
N ASN A 42 7.46 -21.14 -1.00
CA ASN A 42 7.96 -22.03 0.05
C ASN A 42 8.35 -23.42 -0.48
N ALA A 43 7.68 -23.89 -1.50
CA ALA A 43 8.01 -25.14 -2.18
C ALA A 43 9.18 -25.01 -3.18
N GLY A 44 9.80 -23.84 -3.31
CA GLY A 44 10.90 -23.58 -4.25
C GLY A 44 10.48 -23.62 -5.73
N LYS A 45 9.18 -23.45 -6.03
CA LYS A 45 8.66 -23.41 -7.40
C LYS A 45 8.69 -22.02 -8.01
N ILE A 46 8.94 -21.01 -7.19
CA ILE A 46 9.11 -19.61 -7.56
C ILE A 46 10.41 -19.14 -6.94
N GLU A 47 11.29 -18.59 -7.74
CA GLU A 47 12.61 -18.12 -7.30
C GLU A 47 12.58 -16.74 -6.66
N ALA A 48 11.68 -15.87 -7.15
CA ALA A 48 11.46 -14.53 -6.63
C ALA A 48 9.98 -14.14 -6.64
N TRP A 49 9.57 -13.36 -5.66
CA TRP A 49 8.18 -12.97 -5.50
C TRP A 49 8.06 -11.49 -5.15
N ALA A 50 7.38 -10.72 -6.00
CA ALA A 50 6.98 -9.35 -5.70
C ALA A 50 5.67 -9.38 -4.90
N THR A 51 5.73 -8.96 -3.64
CA THR A 51 4.61 -9.03 -2.70
C THR A 51 4.65 -7.89 -1.69
N PHE A 52 3.71 -7.83 -0.78
CA PHE A 52 3.63 -6.82 0.27
C PHE A 52 2.80 -7.31 1.46
N GLY A 53 2.84 -6.53 2.56
CA GLY A 53 2.01 -6.75 3.74
C GLY A 53 2.25 -8.11 4.41
N ILE A 54 1.19 -8.75 4.88
CA ILE A 54 1.28 -10.01 5.65
C ILE A 54 1.98 -11.13 4.90
N TYR A 55 1.86 -11.17 3.58
CA TYR A 55 2.51 -12.21 2.77
C TYR A 55 4.02 -12.04 2.71
N GLN A 56 4.51 -10.80 2.67
CA GLN A 56 5.94 -10.52 2.80
C GLN A 56 6.44 -10.97 4.18
N ALA A 57 5.72 -10.62 5.26
CA ALA A 57 6.09 -11.01 6.61
C ALA A 57 6.14 -12.54 6.76
N PHE A 58 5.18 -13.27 6.22
CA PHE A 58 5.22 -14.74 6.21
C PHE A 58 6.41 -15.31 5.44
N ALA A 59 6.71 -14.75 4.26
CA ALA A 59 7.85 -15.20 3.47
C ALA A 59 9.16 -14.98 4.24
N GLU A 60 9.35 -13.81 4.86
CA GLU A 60 10.52 -13.50 5.67
C GLU A 60 10.67 -14.43 6.88
N GLN A 61 9.58 -14.77 7.59
CA GLN A 61 9.59 -15.75 8.67
C GLN A 61 10.07 -17.14 8.23
N GLN A 62 9.82 -17.48 6.99
CA GLN A 62 10.25 -18.75 6.40
C GLN A 62 11.63 -18.66 5.73
N GLY A 63 12.37 -17.61 6.00
CA GLY A 63 13.75 -17.44 5.56
C GLY A 63 13.90 -16.76 4.20
N ALA A 64 12.84 -16.17 3.64
CA ALA A 64 12.98 -15.38 2.43
C ALA A 64 13.84 -14.14 2.68
N ARG A 65 14.70 -13.84 1.71
CA ARG A 65 15.54 -12.65 1.72
C ARG A 65 14.91 -11.55 0.87
N VAL A 66 14.80 -10.34 1.42
CA VAL A 66 14.42 -9.17 0.65
C VAL A 66 15.56 -8.82 -0.32
N LEU A 67 15.25 -8.79 -1.61
CA LEU A 67 16.20 -8.41 -2.67
C LEU A 67 16.18 -6.90 -2.90
N ILE A 68 14.99 -6.32 -2.93
CA ILE A 68 14.76 -4.88 -3.13
C ILE A 68 13.46 -4.48 -2.41
N THR A 69 13.44 -3.29 -1.85
CA THR A 69 12.22 -2.67 -1.29
C THR A 69 11.53 -1.80 -2.34
N GLY A 70 10.36 -1.28 -1.99
CA GLY A 70 9.67 -0.27 -2.82
C GLY A 70 10.25 1.13 -2.71
N GLU A 71 11.24 1.34 -1.86
CA GLU A 71 11.85 2.65 -1.61
C GLU A 71 12.48 3.22 -2.90
N GLY A 72 12.13 4.45 -3.25
CA GLY A 72 12.55 5.08 -4.50
C GLY A 72 11.92 4.51 -5.77
N ILE A 73 11.06 3.49 -5.66
CA ILE A 73 10.36 2.86 -6.79
C ILE A 73 8.87 3.19 -6.77
N ASN A 74 8.20 2.96 -5.64
CA ASN A 74 6.79 3.29 -5.47
C ASN A 74 6.60 4.13 -4.21
N THR A 75 5.43 4.75 -4.10
CA THR A 75 5.12 5.66 -2.98
C THR A 75 4.73 4.94 -1.70
N GLY A 76 4.37 3.65 -1.78
CA GLY A 76 3.75 2.93 -0.67
C GLY A 76 2.34 3.41 -0.31
N LEU A 77 1.77 4.35 -1.08
CA LEU A 77 0.46 4.92 -0.80
C LEU A 77 -0.67 3.91 -1.04
N THR A 78 -1.65 3.97 -0.16
CA THR A 78 -2.95 3.31 -0.32
C THR A 78 -4.03 4.39 -0.34
N PHE A 79 -5.02 4.25 -1.22
CA PHE A 79 -6.08 5.23 -1.39
C PHE A 79 -7.43 4.69 -0.94
N ILE A 80 -8.22 5.54 -0.31
CA ILE A 80 -9.63 5.28 -0.03
C ILE A 80 -10.43 5.77 -1.24
N THR A 81 -11.28 4.91 -1.78
CA THR A 81 -12.09 5.21 -2.96
C THR A 81 -13.57 5.31 -2.58
N ALA A 82 -14.29 6.19 -3.26
CA ALA A 82 -15.74 6.34 -3.15
C ALA A 82 -16.35 6.41 -4.55
N SER A 83 -17.62 5.99 -4.69
CA SER A 83 -18.32 6.16 -5.96
C SER A 83 -18.76 7.61 -6.18
N ASP A 84 -18.84 8.01 -7.45
CA ASP A 84 -19.34 9.35 -7.82
C ASP A 84 -20.74 9.62 -7.25
N GLN A 85 -21.57 8.60 -7.15
CA GLN A 85 -22.90 8.69 -6.58
C GLN A 85 -22.86 9.06 -5.08
N VAL A 86 -21.88 8.57 -4.32
CA VAL A 86 -21.66 8.94 -2.91
C VAL A 86 -21.13 10.37 -2.82
N LEU A 87 -20.20 10.73 -3.69
CA LEU A 87 -19.60 12.06 -3.70
C LEU A 87 -20.59 13.17 -4.14
N ALA A 88 -21.53 12.84 -5.01
CA ALA A 88 -22.57 13.78 -5.48
C ALA A 88 -23.70 14.02 -4.45
N ASP A 89 -23.90 13.12 -3.48
CA ASP A 89 -24.92 13.26 -2.45
C ASP A 89 -24.34 13.99 -1.22
N PRO A 90 -24.85 15.20 -0.88
CA PRO A 90 -24.27 15.99 0.22
C PRO A 90 -24.32 15.30 1.58
N LEU A 91 -25.36 14.51 1.86
CA LEU A 91 -25.48 13.79 3.15
C LEU A 91 -24.48 12.63 3.23
N LYS A 92 -24.34 11.86 2.15
CA LYS A 92 -23.38 10.76 2.08
C LYS A 92 -21.94 11.28 2.08
N ARG A 93 -21.68 12.38 1.38
CA ARG A 93 -20.38 13.05 1.39
C ARG A 93 -19.99 13.50 2.80
N LYS A 94 -20.93 14.10 3.55
CA LYS A 94 -20.71 14.47 4.96
C LYS A 94 -20.43 13.25 5.84
N ALA A 95 -21.20 12.18 5.68
CA ALA A 95 -20.97 10.93 6.40
C ALA A 95 -19.60 10.31 6.06
N LEU A 96 -19.19 10.34 4.79
CA LEU A 96 -17.86 9.90 4.37
C LEU A 96 -16.76 10.71 5.05
N SER A 97 -16.89 12.05 5.06
CA SER A 97 -15.92 12.91 5.75
C SER A 97 -15.82 12.57 7.26
N ASP A 98 -16.94 12.32 7.96
CA ASP A 98 -16.91 11.90 9.37
C ASP A 98 -16.20 10.54 9.55
N VAL A 99 -16.46 9.58 8.66
CA VAL A 99 -15.75 8.27 8.68
C VAL A 99 -14.25 8.45 8.49
N LEU A 100 -13.81 9.29 7.55
CA LEU A 100 -12.40 9.56 7.31
C LEU A 100 -11.73 10.22 8.54
N GLN A 101 -12.43 11.14 9.22
CA GLN A 101 -11.93 11.73 10.46
C GLN A 101 -11.76 10.68 11.58
N ARG A 102 -12.66 9.69 11.63
CA ARG A 102 -12.54 8.57 12.60
C ARG A 102 -11.37 7.66 12.24
N PHE A 103 -11.13 7.41 10.96
CA PHE A 103 -9.94 6.66 10.52
C PHE A 103 -8.65 7.38 10.89
N ALA A 104 -8.57 8.69 10.67
CA ALA A 104 -7.39 9.48 11.08
C ALA A 104 -7.10 9.31 12.58
N LYS A 105 -8.13 9.44 13.44
CA LYS A 105 -8.01 9.20 14.89
C LYS A 105 -7.60 7.77 15.24
N ALA A 106 -8.09 6.78 14.49
CA ALA A 106 -7.71 5.39 14.71
C ALA A 106 -6.24 5.13 14.35
N PHE A 107 -5.73 5.75 13.29
CA PHE A 107 -4.31 5.70 12.95
C PHE A 107 -3.45 6.38 14.02
N GLU A 108 -3.84 7.56 14.51
CA GLU A 108 -3.16 8.24 15.62
C GLU A 108 -3.11 7.35 16.87
N TRP A 109 -4.24 6.73 17.23
CA TRP A 109 -4.29 5.80 18.35
C TRP A 109 -3.35 4.61 18.14
N ALA A 110 -3.32 4.03 16.93
CA ALA A 110 -2.46 2.91 16.59
C ALA A 110 -0.97 3.25 16.73
N GLN A 111 -0.59 4.48 16.37
CA GLN A 111 0.79 4.99 16.55
C GLN A 111 1.15 5.15 18.03
N GLN A 112 0.21 5.64 18.84
CA GLN A 112 0.41 5.84 20.28
C GLN A 112 0.34 4.53 21.09
N ASN A 113 -0.30 3.48 20.55
CA ASN A 113 -0.52 2.20 21.22
C ASN A 113 -0.05 1.01 20.36
N PRO A 114 1.25 0.95 19.99
CA PRO A 114 1.74 -0.01 18.99
C PRO A 114 1.54 -1.47 19.39
N ASP A 115 1.74 -1.83 20.65
CA ASP A 115 1.58 -3.20 21.11
C ASP A 115 0.11 -3.65 21.17
N GLU A 116 -0.79 -2.73 21.53
CA GLU A 116 -2.22 -3.04 21.55
C GLU A 116 -2.76 -3.13 20.12
N TYR A 117 -2.37 -2.21 19.27
CA TYR A 117 -2.70 -2.29 17.84
C TYR A 117 -2.21 -3.60 17.22
N ALA A 118 -0.97 -4.03 17.52
CA ALA A 118 -0.46 -5.29 17.01
C ALA A 118 -1.31 -6.49 17.44
N ARG A 119 -1.79 -6.51 18.70
CA ARG A 119 -2.72 -7.55 19.18
C ARG A 119 -4.07 -7.52 18.47
N VAL A 120 -4.63 -6.31 18.32
CA VAL A 120 -5.91 -6.12 17.59
C VAL A 120 -5.76 -6.56 16.14
N PHE A 121 -4.71 -6.12 15.46
CA PHE A 121 -4.44 -6.50 14.07
C PHE A 121 -4.28 -8.00 13.90
N ALA A 122 -3.49 -8.64 14.77
CA ALA A 122 -3.29 -10.08 14.74
C ALA A 122 -4.61 -10.86 14.89
N LYS A 123 -5.45 -10.42 15.83
CA LYS A 123 -6.77 -11.03 16.07
C LYS A 123 -7.74 -10.84 14.89
N VAL A 124 -7.81 -9.63 14.34
CA VAL A 124 -8.76 -9.30 13.25
C VAL A 124 -8.39 -10.00 11.95
N ASN A 125 -7.08 -10.11 11.67
CA ASN A 125 -6.59 -10.72 10.43
C ASN A 125 -6.25 -12.21 10.57
N ASP A 126 -6.46 -12.80 11.74
CA ASP A 126 -6.14 -14.20 12.04
C ASP A 126 -4.69 -14.54 11.67
N VAL A 127 -3.76 -13.70 12.12
CA VAL A 127 -2.31 -13.88 11.90
C VAL A 127 -1.56 -13.93 13.22
N PRO A 128 -0.38 -14.58 13.27
CA PRO A 128 0.48 -14.57 14.45
C PRO A 128 0.88 -13.16 14.88
N LEU A 129 1.04 -12.94 16.18
CA LEU A 129 1.39 -11.63 16.74
C LEU A 129 2.74 -11.09 16.24
N ASP A 130 3.70 -11.95 16.00
CA ASP A 130 5.01 -11.60 15.46
C ASP A 130 4.93 -11.12 14.01
N VAL A 131 4.02 -11.69 13.19
CA VAL A 131 3.69 -11.17 11.86
C VAL A 131 3.15 -9.74 11.96
N SER A 132 2.21 -9.50 12.86
CA SER A 132 1.67 -8.16 13.09
C SER A 132 2.74 -7.17 13.56
N LYS A 133 3.59 -7.57 14.49
CA LYS A 133 4.73 -6.75 14.95
C LYS A 133 5.73 -6.48 13.81
N ARG A 134 5.96 -7.45 12.94
CA ARG A 134 6.84 -7.27 11.77
C ARG A 134 6.27 -6.22 10.81
N LEU A 135 4.97 -6.25 10.53
CA LEU A 135 4.31 -5.22 9.71
C LEU A 135 4.50 -3.81 10.30
N ARG A 136 4.29 -3.67 11.59
CA ARG A 136 4.50 -2.40 12.29
C ARG A 136 5.94 -1.88 12.20
N SER A 137 6.92 -2.77 12.16
CA SER A 137 8.33 -2.38 12.07
C SER A 137 8.72 -1.73 10.74
N TRP A 138 7.87 -1.81 9.72
CA TRP A 138 8.09 -1.15 8.42
C TRP A 138 7.60 0.30 8.38
N GLY A 139 6.90 0.76 9.39
CA GLY A 139 6.46 2.15 9.53
C GLY A 139 5.03 2.27 10.04
N ASP A 140 4.68 3.49 10.33
CA ASP A 140 3.35 3.87 10.79
C ASP A 140 2.50 4.36 9.62
N GLU A 141 1.25 3.95 9.60
CA GLU A 141 0.25 4.44 8.66
C GLU A 141 -0.41 5.71 9.20
N SER A 142 -0.75 6.62 8.31
CA SER A 142 -1.51 7.85 8.60
C SER A 142 -2.50 8.11 7.49
N LEU A 143 -3.65 8.68 7.82
CA LEU A 143 -4.56 9.20 6.82
C LEU A 143 -4.24 10.67 6.59
N LEU A 144 -3.86 10.99 5.37
CA LEU A 144 -3.48 12.33 4.93
C LEU A 144 -4.43 12.80 3.81
N PRO A 145 -4.63 14.11 3.66
CA PRO A 145 -5.26 14.64 2.44
C PRO A 145 -4.46 14.27 1.20
N VAL A 146 -5.16 14.03 0.10
CA VAL A 146 -4.49 13.78 -1.19
C VAL A 146 -3.89 15.08 -1.70
N GLU A 147 -2.61 15.06 -2.03
CA GLU A 147 -1.86 16.19 -2.57
C GLU A 147 -1.52 16.00 -4.05
N ALA A 148 -1.14 17.08 -4.74
CA ALA A 148 -0.77 17.03 -6.15
C ALA A 148 0.38 16.03 -6.45
N ARG A 149 1.32 15.85 -5.53
CA ARG A 149 2.40 14.86 -5.65
C ARG A 149 1.87 13.42 -5.68
N ASP A 150 0.78 13.14 -4.95
CA ASP A 150 0.17 11.81 -4.88
C ASP A 150 -0.55 11.49 -6.19
N VAL A 151 -1.24 12.49 -6.75
CA VAL A 151 -1.86 12.41 -8.08
C VAL A 151 -0.81 12.16 -9.16
N GLN A 152 0.31 12.88 -9.13
CA GLN A 152 1.42 12.68 -10.05
C GLN A 152 2.03 11.28 -9.94
N ALA A 153 2.20 10.78 -8.72
CA ALA A 153 2.73 9.43 -8.49
C ALA A 153 1.80 8.35 -9.04
N LEU A 154 0.48 8.49 -8.86
CA LEU A 154 -0.51 7.59 -9.46
C LEU A 154 -0.50 7.67 -10.99
N GLN A 155 -0.36 8.89 -11.56
CA GLN A 155 -0.30 9.07 -12.99
C GLN A 155 0.92 8.37 -13.60
N GLN A 156 2.07 8.38 -12.93
CA GLN A 156 3.25 7.64 -13.37
C GLN A 156 3.03 6.12 -13.41
N VAL A 157 2.22 5.59 -12.50
CA VAL A 157 1.85 4.17 -12.52
C VAL A 157 0.96 3.86 -13.73
N ASP A 158 -0.05 4.71 -13.98
CA ASP A 158 -0.94 4.56 -15.13
C ASP A 158 -0.15 4.65 -16.44
N ASP A 159 0.69 5.69 -16.60
CA ASP A 159 1.50 5.93 -17.80
C ASP A 159 2.41 4.72 -18.09
N LEU A 160 3.07 4.14 -17.08
CA LEU A 160 3.89 2.94 -17.25
C LEU A 160 3.03 1.74 -17.69
N PHE A 161 1.87 1.55 -17.08
CA PHE A 161 1.01 0.42 -17.41
C PHE A 161 0.37 0.52 -18.81
N VAL A 162 0.14 1.74 -19.29
CA VAL A 162 -0.28 1.99 -20.67
C VAL A 162 0.89 1.72 -21.64
N GLU A 163 2.11 2.25 -21.36
CA GLU A 163 3.31 1.97 -22.13
C GLU A 163 3.56 0.46 -22.29
N LYS A 164 3.42 -0.28 -21.20
CA LYS A 164 3.58 -1.74 -21.16
C LYS A 164 2.36 -2.52 -21.68
N LYS A 165 1.35 -1.84 -22.22
CA LYS A 165 0.10 -2.45 -22.72
C LYS A 165 -0.61 -3.33 -21.67
N ILE A 166 -0.44 -3.00 -20.39
CA ILE A 166 -1.16 -3.62 -19.27
C ILE A 166 -2.54 -3.00 -19.18
N PHE A 167 -2.62 -1.67 -19.30
CA PHE A 167 -3.88 -0.93 -19.43
C PHE A 167 -4.16 -0.59 -20.90
N PRO A 168 -5.42 -0.62 -21.32
CA PRO A 168 -5.79 -0.39 -22.72
C PRO A 168 -5.70 1.07 -23.14
N HIS A 169 -5.84 2.00 -22.22
CA HIS A 169 -5.80 3.46 -22.46
C HIS A 169 -5.36 4.19 -21.21
N ARG A 170 -4.87 5.39 -21.40
CA ARG A 170 -4.46 6.30 -20.34
C ARG A 170 -5.67 6.89 -19.63
N VAL A 171 -5.58 6.98 -18.32
CA VAL A 171 -6.56 7.63 -17.46
C VAL A 171 -5.98 8.96 -16.96
N ASP A 172 -6.81 10.00 -16.91
CA ASP A 172 -6.47 11.28 -16.28
C ASP A 172 -6.79 11.17 -14.79
N VAL A 173 -5.76 10.85 -13.98
CA VAL A 173 -5.92 10.57 -12.56
C VAL A 173 -6.49 11.76 -11.77
N GLU A 174 -6.18 12.99 -12.20
CA GLU A 174 -6.70 14.20 -11.54
C GLU A 174 -8.24 14.25 -11.56
N LYS A 175 -8.88 13.80 -12.64
CA LYS A 175 -10.34 13.75 -12.74
C LYS A 175 -11.02 12.76 -11.82
N PHE A 176 -10.28 11.78 -11.31
CA PHE A 176 -10.76 10.76 -10.38
C PHE A 176 -10.34 11.04 -8.93
N THR A 177 -9.77 12.22 -8.67
CA THR A 177 -9.27 12.58 -7.36
C THR A 177 -10.13 13.67 -6.75
N ASP A 178 -10.64 13.43 -5.53
CA ASP A 178 -11.33 14.44 -4.74
C ASP A 178 -10.47 14.83 -3.54
N THR A 179 -9.92 16.04 -3.57
CA THR A 179 -9.05 16.59 -2.53
C THR A 179 -9.83 17.32 -1.43
N THR A 180 -11.17 17.37 -1.51
CA THR A 180 -12.01 18.22 -0.66
C THR A 180 -12.86 17.45 0.35
N VAL A 181 -12.96 16.12 0.25
CA VAL A 181 -13.76 15.28 1.17
C VAL A 181 -13.07 15.17 2.54
N PHE A 182 -11.75 15.12 2.55
CA PHE A 182 -10.96 15.01 3.77
C PHE A 182 -9.94 16.15 3.84
N THR A 183 -10.06 16.93 4.90
CA THR A 183 -9.06 17.93 5.29
C THR A 183 -8.47 17.51 6.62
N ALA A 184 -7.14 17.46 6.72
CA ALA A 184 -6.49 17.13 7.97
C ALA A 184 -6.92 18.11 9.08
N VAL A 185 -7.33 17.57 10.21
CA VAL A 185 -7.41 18.41 11.42
C VAL A 185 -5.98 18.75 11.79
N PRO A 186 -5.64 20.05 12.03
CA PRO A 186 -4.31 20.41 12.48
C PRO A 186 -3.97 19.58 13.72
N LEU A 187 -2.88 18.83 13.68
CA LEU A 187 -2.34 18.17 14.86
C LEU A 187 -2.03 19.27 15.89
N THR A 188 -2.73 19.29 16.99
CA THR A 188 -2.32 20.04 18.17
C THR A 188 -1.06 19.31 18.67
N VAL A 189 0.09 19.74 18.19
CA VAL A 189 1.38 19.33 18.75
C VAL A 189 1.42 19.84 20.18
N THR A 190 1.03 18.98 21.11
CA THR A 190 1.35 19.19 22.52
C THR A 190 2.84 18.97 22.61
N GLN A 191 3.61 20.07 22.49
CA GLN A 191 5.02 20.05 22.85
C GLN A 191 5.08 19.68 24.33
N SER A 192 5.38 18.39 24.61
CA SER A 192 5.88 18.01 25.92
C SER A 192 7.23 18.72 26.07
N GLN A 193 7.20 19.87 26.75
CA GLN A 193 8.42 20.51 27.24
C GLN A 193 9.13 19.51 28.15
N SER A 194 10.15 18.86 27.60
CA SER A 194 11.17 18.20 28.41
C SER A 194 11.93 19.30 29.13
N THR A 195 11.53 19.57 30.37
CA THR A 195 12.30 20.38 31.29
C THR A 195 13.28 19.46 32.00
N ARG A 196 14.58 19.68 31.67
CA ARG A 196 15.82 19.37 32.42
C ARG A 196 16.02 17.93 32.90
#